data_fc7642f4d031b6f3afa10a6e0ef22dd6
#
_entry.id   fc7642f4d031b6f3afa10a6e0ef22dd6
#
_cell.length_a   1.000
_cell.length_b   1.000
_cell.length_c   1.000
_cell.angle_alpha   90.00
_cell.angle_beta   90.00
_cell.angle_gamma   90.00
#
_symmetry.space_group_name_H-M   'P 1'
#
loop_
_entity.id
_entity.type
_entity.pdbx_description
1 polymer ?
#
loop_
_entity_poly.entity_id
_entity_poly.type
_entity_poly.pdbx_seq_one_letter_code
_entity_poly.pdbx_strand_id
1 'polypeptide(L)'
;MTTYININGDVRDAASLNVPTDRTFRGAWQFNGAAVEVDMDAAKEIHKDNLRAERAPRLAALDVAYMKALEAGSGAADIATQKQTLRDITSDARIASATTPDELKALDLSTLLGE
;
A
#
# COMPACT_ATOMS: atom_id res chain seq x y z
N MET A 1 -2.93 28.37 17.58
CA MET A 1 -1.88 27.40 17.96
C MET A 1 -1.06 27.03 16.73
N THR A 2 0.25 27.13 16.82
CA THR A 2 1.15 26.79 15.71
C THR A 2 1.36 25.29 15.65
N THR A 3 1.18 24.70 14.47
CA THR A 3 1.46 23.30 14.24
C THR A 3 2.82 23.15 13.55
N TYR A 4 3.68 22.33 14.11
CA TYR A 4 4.99 22.04 13.55
C TYR A 4 5.01 20.66 12.90
N ILE A 5 5.79 20.52 11.83
CA ILE A 5 6.06 19.24 11.20
C ILE A 5 7.57 18.98 11.21
N ASN A 6 7.94 17.71 11.39
CA ASN A 6 9.33 17.29 11.35
C ASN A 6 9.53 16.41 10.09
N ILE A 7 10.44 16.84 9.22
CA ILE A 7 10.76 16.15 7.98
C ILE A 7 12.26 15.95 7.93
N ASN A 8 12.71 14.71 8.06
CA ASN A 8 14.14 14.37 8.03
C ASN A 8 14.97 15.15 9.06
N GLY A 9 14.41 15.39 10.25
CA GLY A 9 15.07 16.15 11.30
C GLY A 9 14.86 17.66 11.24
N ASP A 10 14.19 18.15 10.20
CA ASP A 10 13.93 19.57 9.97
C ASP A 10 12.52 19.91 10.48
N VAL A 11 12.43 20.67 11.57
CA VAL A 11 11.15 21.07 12.16
C VAL A 11 10.72 22.40 11.59
N ARG A 12 9.54 22.46 10.96
CA ARG A 12 8.98 23.64 10.32
C ARG A 12 7.57 23.92 10.80
N ASP A 13 7.18 25.19 10.76
CA ASP A 13 5.79 25.60 11.00
C ASP A 13 4.94 25.16 9.80
N ALA A 14 3.95 24.30 10.04
CA ALA A 14 3.08 23.78 8.99
C ALA A 14 2.30 24.88 8.27
N ALA A 15 2.00 26.00 8.94
CA ALA A 15 1.28 27.13 8.32
C ALA A 15 2.14 27.88 7.29
N SER A 16 3.47 27.77 7.36
CA SER A 16 4.41 28.42 6.42
C SER A 16 4.75 27.55 5.21
N LEU A 17 4.23 26.30 5.13
CA LEU A 17 4.55 25.34 4.10
C LEU A 17 3.29 24.88 3.35
N ASN A 18 3.46 24.58 2.07
CA ASN A 18 2.45 23.83 1.33
C ASN A 18 2.59 22.34 1.69
N VAL A 19 1.60 21.82 2.39
CA VAL A 19 1.60 20.43 2.86
C VAL A 19 0.50 19.69 2.11
N PRO A 20 0.75 18.44 1.66
CA PRO A 20 -0.30 17.64 1.05
C PRO A 20 -1.50 17.48 2.00
N THR A 21 -2.71 17.67 1.49
CA THR A 21 -3.93 17.52 2.30
C THR A 21 -4.23 16.07 2.61
N ASP A 22 -3.79 15.17 1.74
CA ASP A 22 -3.92 13.72 1.92
C ASP A 22 -2.72 13.21 2.72
N ARG A 23 -3.01 12.61 3.87
CA ARG A 23 -1.98 12.12 4.80
C ARG A 23 -1.70 10.64 4.67
N THR A 24 -2.25 9.96 3.67
CA THR A 24 -2.08 8.51 3.47
C THR A 24 -0.60 8.12 3.38
N PHE A 25 0.20 8.92 2.69
CA PHE A 25 1.63 8.68 2.52
C PHE A 25 2.48 9.68 3.31
N ARG A 26 2.01 10.08 4.48
CA ARG A 26 2.72 11.04 5.34
C ARG A 26 4.16 10.62 5.61
N GLY A 27 4.42 9.31 5.78
CA GLY A 27 5.77 8.79 5.99
C GLY A 27 6.71 8.97 4.80
N ALA A 28 6.18 9.29 3.61
CA ALA A 28 6.95 9.55 2.40
C ALA A 28 7.12 11.05 2.08
N TRP A 29 6.61 11.94 2.94
CA TRP A 29 6.74 13.37 2.71
C TRP A 29 8.20 13.81 2.77
N GLN A 30 8.58 14.69 1.85
CA GLN A 30 9.90 15.32 1.82
C GLN A 30 9.76 16.82 1.62
N PHE A 31 10.75 17.56 2.09
CA PHE A 31 10.79 19.01 1.99
C PHE A 31 11.71 19.43 0.84
N ASN A 32 11.20 20.26 -0.07
CA ASN A 32 11.95 20.72 -1.25
C ASN A 32 12.44 22.17 -1.15
N GLY A 33 12.39 22.78 0.07
CA GLY A 33 12.78 24.17 0.32
C GLY A 33 11.61 25.14 0.40
N ALA A 34 10.46 24.84 -0.20
CA ALA A 34 9.27 25.71 -0.22
C ALA A 34 7.98 24.94 0.06
N ALA A 35 7.90 23.67 -0.25
CA ALA A 35 6.71 22.84 -0.11
C ALA A 35 7.07 21.46 0.39
N VAL A 36 6.08 20.77 0.95
CA VAL A 36 6.19 19.34 1.30
C VAL A 36 5.69 18.53 0.11
N GLU A 37 6.50 17.61 -0.35
CA GLU A 37 6.20 16.71 -1.46
C GLU A 37 6.17 15.26 -0.99
N VAL A 38 5.57 14.40 -1.79
CA VAL A 38 5.58 12.95 -1.56
C VAL A 38 6.71 12.32 -2.36
N ASP A 39 7.63 11.64 -1.67
CA ASP A 39 8.62 10.77 -2.32
C ASP A 39 7.89 9.54 -2.83
N MET A 40 7.78 9.41 -4.16
CA MET A 40 7.01 8.31 -4.77
C MET A 40 7.61 6.94 -4.50
N ASP A 41 8.93 6.82 -4.44
CA ASP A 41 9.57 5.53 -4.13
C ASP A 41 9.22 5.08 -2.71
N ALA A 42 9.29 5.99 -1.74
CA ALA A 42 8.90 5.71 -0.36
C ALA A 42 7.39 5.47 -0.25
N ALA A 43 6.57 6.23 -0.98
CA ALA A 43 5.11 6.05 -1.00
C ALA A 43 4.74 4.67 -1.55
N LYS A 44 5.40 4.18 -2.58
CA LYS A 44 5.19 2.84 -3.13
C LYS A 44 5.49 1.75 -2.11
N GLU A 45 6.55 1.90 -1.32
CA GLU A 45 6.87 0.95 -0.25
C GLU A 45 5.82 0.96 0.85
N ILE A 46 5.34 2.14 1.25
CA ILE A 46 4.24 2.26 2.22
C ILE A 46 2.98 1.59 1.68
N HIS A 47 2.66 1.81 0.41
CA HIS A 47 1.50 1.21 -0.23
C HIS A 47 1.60 -0.32 -0.26
N LYS A 48 2.76 -0.86 -0.59
CA LYS A 48 3.01 -2.31 -0.54
C LYS A 48 2.82 -2.87 0.87
N ASP A 49 3.30 -2.17 1.91
CA ASP A 49 3.11 -2.58 3.30
C ASP A 49 1.64 -2.58 3.69
N ASN A 50 0.87 -1.59 3.23
CA ASN A 50 -0.58 -1.54 3.44
C ASN A 50 -1.27 -2.72 2.76
N LEU A 51 -0.87 -3.07 1.55
CA LEU A 51 -1.39 -4.24 0.83
C LEU A 51 -1.05 -5.54 1.55
N ARG A 52 0.16 -5.65 2.09
CA ARG A 52 0.56 -6.83 2.89
C ARG A 52 -0.33 -7.00 4.11
N ALA A 53 -0.66 -5.90 4.81
CA ALA A 53 -1.56 -5.92 5.94
C ALA A 53 -2.99 -6.31 5.54
N GLU A 54 -3.48 -5.79 4.42
CA GLU A 54 -4.82 -6.10 3.92
C GLU A 54 -4.96 -7.54 3.43
N ARG A 55 -3.91 -8.09 2.79
CA ARG A 55 -3.96 -9.47 2.27
C ARG A 55 -3.81 -10.54 3.36
N ALA A 56 -3.20 -10.22 4.51
CA ALA A 56 -2.92 -11.19 5.56
C ALA A 56 -4.15 -11.97 6.01
N PRO A 57 -5.31 -11.34 6.35
CA PRO A 57 -6.51 -12.08 6.72
C PRO A 57 -7.07 -12.90 5.56
N ARG A 58 -6.95 -12.43 4.33
CA ARG A 58 -7.40 -13.19 3.15
C ARG A 58 -6.55 -14.44 2.94
N LEU A 59 -5.22 -14.33 3.11
CA LEU A 59 -4.31 -15.48 3.02
C LEU A 59 -4.60 -16.49 4.13
N ALA A 60 -4.86 -16.03 5.36
CA ALA A 60 -5.21 -16.92 6.47
C ALA A 60 -6.51 -17.69 6.17
N ALA A 61 -7.52 -17.03 5.62
CA ALA A 61 -8.78 -17.68 5.24
C ALA A 61 -8.56 -18.70 4.11
N LEU A 62 -7.70 -18.38 3.13
CA LEU A 62 -7.37 -19.31 2.05
C LEU A 62 -6.55 -20.49 2.54
N ASP A 63 -5.70 -20.33 3.56
CA ASP A 63 -4.96 -21.44 4.17
C ASP A 63 -5.93 -22.47 4.77
N VAL A 64 -6.96 -22.01 5.47
CA VAL A 64 -8.01 -22.87 6.03
C VAL A 64 -8.79 -23.56 4.90
N ALA A 65 -9.19 -22.78 3.86
CA ALA A 65 -9.92 -23.33 2.72
C ALA A 65 -9.08 -24.37 1.97
N TYR A 66 -7.76 -24.15 1.87
CA TYR A 66 -6.83 -25.09 1.23
C TYR A 66 -6.79 -26.43 1.97
N MET A 67 -6.70 -26.38 3.30
CA MET A 67 -6.72 -27.59 4.13
C MET A 67 -8.03 -28.36 3.96
N LYS A 68 -9.17 -27.66 3.96
CA LYS A 68 -10.48 -28.28 3.75
C LYS A 68 -10.59 -28.90 2.34
N ALA A 69 -10.04 -28.22 1.33
CA ALA A 69 -10.05 -28.72 -0.04
C ALA A 69 -9.19 -29.98 -0.18
N LEU A 70 -8.05 -30.06 0.50
CA LEU A 70 -7.22 -31.28 0.54
C LEU A 70 -7.96 -32.44 1.17
N GLU A 71 -8.66 -32.19 2.28
CA GLU A 71 -9.47 -33.23 2.95
C GLU A 71 -10.63 -33.71 2.08
N ALA A 72 -11.24 -32.77 1.33
CA ALA A 72 -12.34 -33.08 0.41
C ALA A 72 -11.86 -33.74 -0.90
N GLY A 73 -10.57 -33.67 -1.20
CA GLY A 73 -9.96 -34.22 -2.41
C GLY A 73 -10.19 -33.41 -3.68
N SER A 74 -10.65 -32.15 -3.59
CA SER A 74 -10.88 -31.30 -4.77
C SER A 74 -10.81 -29.82 -4.40
N GLY A 75 -10.47 -28.98 -5.41
CA GLY A 75 -10.45 -27.52 -5.28
C GLY A 75 -9.15 -26.91 -4.78
N ALA A 76 -8.21 -27.72 -4.29
CA ALA A 76 -6.96 -27.20 -3.70
C ALA A 76 -6.11 -26.42 -4.70
N ALA A 77 -6.07 -26.85 -5.98
CA ALA A 77 -5.30 -26.17 -7.01
C ALA A 77 -5.79 -24.73 -7.27
N ASP A 78 -7.10 -24.53 -7.29
CA ASP A 78 -7.71 -23.21 -7.48
C ASP A 78 -7.37 -22.27 -6.30
N ILE A 79 -7.42 -22.80 -5.09
CA ILE A 79 -7.08 -22.05 -3.87
C ILE A 79 -5.60 -21.69 -3.88
N ALA A 80 -4.73 -22.62 -4.27
CA ALA A 80 -3.29 -22.35 -4.40
C ALA A 80 -3.01 -21.22 -5.39
N THR A 81 -3.74 -21.15 -6.50
CA THR A 81 -3.64 -20.07 -7.48
C THR A 81 -4.08 -18.73 -6.88
N GLN A 82 -5.18 -18.69 -6.12
CA GLN A 82 -5.65 -17.50 -5.44
C GLN A 82 -4.61 -17.00 -4.42
N LYS A 83 -4.02 -17.90 -3.65
CA LYS A 83 -2.96 -17.56 -2.70
C LYS A 83 -1.75 -16.94 -3.41
N GLN A 84 -1.34 -17.51 -4.54
CA GLN A 84 -0.21 -16.98 -5.30
C GLN A 84 -0.52 -15.60 -5.86
N THR A 85 -1.72 -15.37 -6.37
CA THR A 85 -2.17 -14.06 -6.84
C THR A 85 -2.06 -13.01 -5.72
N LEU A 86 -2.49 -13.34 -4.50
CA LEU A 86 -2.36 -12.43 -3.36
C LEU A 86 -0.91 -12.17 -2.97
N ARG A 87 -0.04 -13.18 -3.01
CA ARG A 87 1.38 -13.00 -2.73
C ARG A 87 2.05 -12.09 -3.73
N ASP A 88 1.68 -12.18 -4.99
CA ASP A 88 2.27 -11.41 -6.09
C ASP A 88 1.72 -9.99 -6.20
N ILE A 89 0.71 -9.63 -5.41
CA ILE A 89 0.02 -8.34 -5.52
C ILE A 89 0.98 -7.16 -5.35
N THR A 90 1.98 -7.26 -4.47
CA THR A 90 2.96 -6.20 -4.24
C THR A 90 3.97 -6.05 -5.39
N SER A 91 4.02 -7.00 -6.29
CA SER A 91 4.85 -6.98 -7.50
C SER A 91 4.09 -6.52 -8.74
N ASP A 92 2.84 -6.06 -8.58
CA ASP A 92 2.02 -5.59 -9.70
C ASP A 92 2.70 -4.39 -10.38
N ALA A 93 2.82 -4.45 -11.70
CA ALA A 93 3.48 -3.41 -12.48
C ALA A 93 2.79 -2.05 -12.37
N ARG A 94 1.49 -2.01 -12.08
CA ARG A 94 0.75 -0.76 -11.91
C ARG A 94 1.26 0.04 -10.72
N ILE A 95 1.71 -0.63 -9.66
CA ILE A 95 2.30 0.03 -8.49
C ILE A 95 3.62 0.70 -8.90
N ALA A 96 4.48 -0.01 -9.61
CA ALA A 96 5.77 0.52 -10.06
C ALA A 96 5.61 1.69 -11.04
N SER A 97 4.58 1.69 -11.86
CA SER A 97 4.32 2.72 -12.87
C SER A 97 3.54 3.92 -12.35
N ALA A 98 3.03 3.89 -11.13
CA ALA A 98 2.31 5.01 -10.54
C ALA A 98 3.24 6.22 -10.39
N THR A 99 2.76 7.41 -10.77
CA THR A 99 3.53 8.65 -10.73
C THR A 99 2.99 9.66 -9.72
N THR A 100 1.80 9.44 -9.18
CA THR A 100 1.16 10.31 -8.20
C THR A 100 0.63 9.49 -7.01
N PRO A 101 0.51 10.12 -5.81
CA PRO A 101 -0.11 9.45 -4.67
C PRO A 101 -1.55 9.00 -4.94
N ASP A 102 -2.32 9.78 -5.70
CA ASP A 102 -3.70 9.43 -6.05
C ASP A 102 -3.76 8.17 -6.90
N GLU A 103 -2.83 7.99 -7.83
CA GLU A 103 -2.72 6.76 -8.63
C GLU A 103 -2.46 5.55 -7.74
N LEU A 104 -1.56 5.68 -6.74
CA LEU A 104 -1.30 4.61 -5.77
C LEU A 104 -2.53 4.29 -4.94
N LYS A 105 -3.24 5.29 -4.46
CA LYS A 105 -4.45 5.10 -3.64
C LYS A 105 -5.55 4.38 -4.40
N ALA A 106 -5.64 4.60 -5.71
CA ALA A 106 -6.60 3.93 -6.57
C ALA A 106 -6.28 2.43 -6.75
N LEU A 107 -5.05 2.02 -6.49
CA LEU A 107 -4.60 0.63 -6.58
C LEU A 107 -4.79 -0.09 -5.24
N ASP A 108 -6.03 -0.14 -4.75
CA ASP A 108 -6.36 -0.92 -3.56
C ASP A 108 -6.38 -2.43 -3.87
N LEU A 109 -6.51 -3.24 -2.83
CA LEU A 109 -6.46 -4.69 -2.98
C LEU A 109 -7.53 -5.21 -3.94
N SER A 110 -8.76 -4.72 -3.83
CA SER A 110 -9.88 -5.12 -4.69
C SER A 110 -9.61 -4.76 -6.15
N THR A 111 -9.10 -3.56 -6.42
CA THR A 111 -8.78 -3.10 -7.77
C THR A 111 -7.67 -3.95 -8.38
N LEU A 112 -6.61 -4.24 -7.63
CA LEU A 112 -5.49 -5.05 -8.10
C LEU A 112 -5.90 -6.50 -8.37
N LEU A 113 -6.86 -7.03 -7.61
CA LEU A 113 -7.40 -8.37 -7.79
C LEU A 113 -8.46 -8.44 -8.90
N GLY A 114 -8.94 -7.31 -9.41
CA GLY A 114 -9.99 -7.26 -10.41
C GLY A 114 -11.39 -7.55 -9.88
N GLU A 115 -11.58 -7.29 -8.61
CA GLU A 115 -12.88 -7.45 -7.94
C GLU A 115 -13.81 -6.26 -8.15
#